data_f8a748f3f38b9f97636e3f72f989b83c
#
_entry.id   f8a748f3f38b9f97636e3f72f989b83c
#
_cell.length_a   1.000
_cell.length_b   1.000
_cell.length_c   1.000
_cell.angle_alpha   90.00
_cell.angle_beta   90.00
_cell.angle_gamma   90.00
#
_symmetry.space_group_name_H-M   'P 1'
#
loop_
_entity.id
_entity.type
_entity.pdbx_description
1 polymer ?
#
loop_
_entity_poly.entity_id
_entity_poly.type
_entity_poly.pdbx_seq_one_letter_code
_entity_poly.pdbx_strand_id
1 'polypeptide(L)'
;MSHEVVIGNRPLGGNNPLRIQSMTTTATTDTEGCVKQCMAIFDAGADYVRLTTQGTREAENLRHIKDELLKRGYDRPLVADVHFNPNVADVAATIVEKVRINPGNYVDPARQFKHLEYTDEEYAAELARLEERFTKLLNICKAHHTALRIGVNHGSLSDRIMCRYGDTPAGIVESCMEFLRVCVKEGFKDVAVSIKASNTQVMVRSVRLLCSVMRMEHMDFPLHLGVTEAGEGEDGRIKSAVGIGALLADGIGDTLRVSLSEAPEVEVPVAYKLAEYVVRRAGHPEIPGKEAPQFNYENPSRRRTTAVGNIGGDNVPVVISTRLNNETYTAANGQPMPDYIYVGRSLPGKDKRMAGTGYLVDADLWHGEEGTYPVFTKRYLMAMPACRASIKFLFLTYLDLDDEVKALLRTVPGVVIIAQSNHQNRLGEQRALVHELWCEELRTPVVFFEQYRMGEGDKENFQLYAAADMGALMFDGLTDGIMLFNQKPEGQRPLPLEVQDATAFAILQAARLRTTKTEYISCPGCGRTLYDLPGTIARIKAATAHLKGLKIGIMGCIVNGPGEMADADYGYVGAARGKVSLYRGKVCVEKNIPTDEAVDKLLELIEKDRSNS
;
A
#
# COMPACT_ATOMS: atom_id res chain seq x y z
N MET A 1 21.42 -3.52 6.62
CA MET A 1 20.86 -2.68 7.71
C MET A 1 21.18 -1.25 7.32
N SER A 2 20.23 -0.34 7.45
CA SER A 2 20.46 1.10 7.19
C SER A 2 21.40 1.71 8.25
N HIS A 3 22.10 2.79 7.92
CA HIS A 3 22.85 3.51 8.95
C HIS A 3 21.92 4.37 9.81
N GLU A 4 22.41 4.81 10.96
CA GLU A 4 21.68 5.73 11.85
C GLU A 4 21.68 7.15 11.29
N VAL A 5 20.52 7.80 11.32
CA VAL A 5 20.32 9.22 10.99
C VAL A 5 19.80 9.94 12.22
N VAL A 6 20.49 11.00 12.60
CA VAL A 6 20.11 11.82 13.76
C VAL A 6 19.05 12.83 13.36
N ILE A 7 17.90 12.79 14.05
CA ILE A 7 16.80 13.75 13.85
C ILE A 7 16.38 14.25 15.23
N GLY A 8 16.96 15.36 15.66
CA GLY A 8 16.74 15.86 17.01
C GLY A 8 16.96 14.77 18.08
N ASN A 9 15.99 14.58 18.95
CA ASN A 9 16.02 13.54 20.00
C ASN A 9 15.38 12.20 19.59
N ARG A 10 15.11 12.00 18.30
CA ARG A 10 14.48 10.77 17.76
C ARG A 10 15.26 10.26 16.54
N PRO A 11 16.44 9.63 16.74
CA PRO A 11 17.19 9.02 15.63
C PRO A 11 16.41 7.86 15.00
N LEU A 12 16.68 7.59 13.72
CA LEU A 12 16.11 6.47 12.97
C LEU A 12 17.20 5.69 12.22
N GLY A 13 16.86 4.49 11.76
CA GLY A 13 17.83 3.59 11.11
C GLY A 13 18.73 2.87 12.10
N GLY A 14 19.67 2.08 11.63
CA GLY A 14 20.53 1.27 12.47
C GLY A 14 19.72 0.34 13.41
N ASN A 15 20.01 0.39 14.70
CA ASN A 15 19.31 -0.38 15.74
C ASN A 15 18.15 0.36 16.38
N ASN A 16 17.76 1.53 15.86
CA ASN A 16 16.64 2.29 16.40
C ASN A 16 15.31 1.60 16.10
N PRO A 17 14.30 1.78 16.97
CA PRO A 17 12.95 1.28 16.68
C PRO A 17 12.36 1.99 15.45
N LEU A 18 11.46 1.30 14.76
CA LEU A 18 10.70 1.85 13.65
C LEU A 18 9.92 3.09 14.12
N ARG A 19 10.09 4.22 13.42
CA ARG A 19 9.52 5.52 13.80
C ARG A 19 8.20 5.77 13.08
N ILE A 20 7.27 6.40 13.80
CA ILE A 20 5.94 6.75 13.24
C ILE A 20 5.88 8.26 13.02
N GLN A 21 5.46 8.65 11.82
CA GLN A 21 5.24 10.03 11.43
C GLN A 21 3.78 10.26 11.03
N SER A 22 3.22 11.43 11.39
CA SER A 22 1.99 11.95 10.80
C SER A 22 2.20 13.38 10.28
N MET A 23 1.14 14.04 9.82
CA MET A 23 1.23 15.35 9.16
C MET A 23 0.02 16.21 9.50
N THR A 24 0.24 17.50 9.79
CA THR A 24 -0.85 18.45 10.02
C THR A 24 -1.65 18.71 8.75
N THR A 25 -2.93 19.01 8.93
CA THR A 25 -3.85 19.48 7.88
C THR A 25 -4.11 20.99 7.98
N THR A 26 -3.78 21.61 9.09
CA THR A 26 -3.90 23.05 9.35
C THR A 26 -2.90 23.84 8.49
N ALA A 27 -3.30 25.03 8.04
CA ALA A 27 -2.39 25.94 7.34
C ALA A 27 -1.23 26.37 8.26
N THR A 28 0.01 26.23 7.79
CA THR A 28 1.21 26.47 8.61
C THR A 28 1.37 27.94 9.02
N THR A 29 0.62 28.85 8.46
CA THR A 29 0.51 30.26 8.90
C THR A 29 -0.39 30.43 10.14
N ASP A 30 -1.18 29.44 10.52
CA ASP A 30 -1.97 29.40 11.75
C ASP A 30 -1.18 28.71 12.85
N THR A 31 -0.44 29.49 13.64
CA THR A 31 0.45 29.00 14.71
C THR A 31 -0.32 28.17 15.73
N GLU A 32 -1.42 28.71 16.29
CA GLU A 32 -2.16 28.05 17.38
C GLU A 32 -2.87 26.78 16.87
N GLY A 33 -3.47 26.82 15.68
CA GLY A 33 -4.06 25.65 15.05
C GLY A 33 -3.03 24.54 14.81
N CYS A 34 -1.86 24.88 14.29
CA CYS A 34 -0.77 23.92 14.10
C CYS A 34 -0.24 23.33 15.41
N VAL A 35 -0.05 24.17 16.43
CA VAL A 35 0.39 23.71 17.76
C VAL A 35 -0.60 22.71 18.35
N LYS A 36 -1.90 23.01 18.36
CA LYS A 36 -2.93 22.08 18.84
C LYS A 36 -2.93 20.76 18.11
N GLN A 37 -2.80 20.79 16.79
CA GLN A 37 -2.79 19.59 15.98
C GLN A 37 -1.49 18.78 16.15
N CYS A 38 -0.33 19.44 16.25
CA CYS A 38 0.94 18.78 16.58
C CYS A 38 0.86 18.08 17.94
N MET A 39 0.31 18.73 18.97
CA MET A 39 0.12 18.14 20.30
C MET A 39 -0.75 16.87 20.21
N ALA A 40 -1.90 16.94 19.54
CA ALA A 40 -2.79 15.78 19.37
C ALA A 40 -2.09 14.61 18.67
N ILE A 41 -1.29 14.88 17.63
CA ILE A 41 -0.51 13.87 16.91
C ILE A 41 0.59 13.29 17.82
N PHE A 42 1.29 14.12 18.61
CA PHE A 42 2.31 13.65 19.54
C PHE A 42 1.71 12.86 20.70
N ASP A 43 0.55 13.27 21.22
CA ASP A 43 -0.18 12.55 22.27
C ASP A 43 -0.68 11.18 21.78
N ALA A 44 -1.03 11.07 20.50
CA ALA A 44 -1.34 9.78 19.86
C ALA A 44 -0.09 8.87 19.71
N GLY A 45 1.12 9.39 19.94
CA GLY A 45 2.36 8.62 20.00
C GLY A 45 3.36 8.90 18.87
N ALA A 46 3.07 9.73 17.86
CA ALA A 46 3.98 9.97 16.75
C ALA A 46 5.38 10.44 17.21
N ASP A 47 6.42 9.96 16.51
CA ASP A 47 7.81 10.40 16.74
C ASP A 47 8.10 11.72 16.03
N TYR A 48 7.48 11.94 14.87
CA TYR A 48 7.66 13.13 14.02
C TYR A 48 6.33 13.70 13.60
N VAL A 49 6.23 15.04 13.51
CA VAL A 49 5.10 15.72 12.89
C VAL A 49 5.58 16.55 11.71
N ARG A 50 4.94 16.37 10.55
CA ARG A 50 5.27 17.08 9.32
C ARG A 50 4.28 18.20 9.06
N LEU A 51 4.79 19.39 8.72
CA LEU A 51 4.00 20.57 8.39
C LEU A 51 4.26 20.98 6.93
N THR A 52 3.20 21.33 6.21
CA THR A 52 3.30 21.86 4.84
C THR A 52 3.99 23.22 4.85
N THR A 53 5.04 23.40 4.05
CA THR A 53 5.83 24.63 4.01
C THR A 53 5.95 25.10 2.56
N GLN A 54 5.00 25.96 2.12
CA GLN A 54 4.87 26.36 0.73
C GLN A 54 5.70 27.59 0.39
N GLY A 55 5.87 28.49 1.35
CA GLY A 55 6.55 29.76 1.15
C GLY A 55 7.38 30.16 2.37
N THR A 56 8.07 31.30 2.25
CA THR A 56 8.97 31.82 3.30
C THR A 56 8.20 32.14 4.59
N ARG A 57 6.96 32.62 4.48
CA ARG A 57 6.12 32.92 5.64
C ARG A 57 5.81 31.68 6.48
N GLU A 58 5.47 30.57 5.82
CA GLU A 58 5.26 29.29 6.50
C GLU A 58 6.57 28.77 7.10
N ALA A 59 7.69 28.89 6.40
CA ALA A 59 9.00 28.49 6.89
C ALA A 59 9.41 29.28 8.15
N GLU A 60 9.25 30.59 8.13
CA GLU A 60 9.54 31.45 9.28
C GLU A 60 8.60 31.16 10.46
N ASN A 61 7.31 30.88 10.18
CA ASN A 61 6.34 30.56 11.23
C ASN A 61 6.60 29.22 11.94
N LEU A 62 7.35 28.30 11.32
CA LEU A 62 7.81 27.07 11.99
C LEU A 62 8.56 27.36 13.28
N ARG A 63 9.28 28.48 13.38
CA ARG A 63 9.96 28.92 14.62
C ARG A 63 8.94 29.18 15.72
N HIS A 64 7.89 29.94 15.43
CA HIS A 64 6.85 30.24 16.41
C HIS A 64 6.09 28.99 16.86
N ILE A 65 5.80 28.07 15.92
CA ILE A 65 5.16 26.79 16.24
C ILE A 65 6.07 25.96 17.15
N LYS A 66 7.36 25.85 16.81
CA LYS A 66 8.34 25.10 17.61
C LYS A 66 8.52 25.67 19.00
N ASP A 67 8.70 26.98 19.11
CA ASP A 67 8.86 27.68 20.40
C ASP A 67 7.64 27.48 21.29
N GLU A 68 6.44 27.53 20.73
CA GLU A 68 5.20 27.35 21.49
C GLU A 68 5.00 25.89 21.92
N LEU A 69 5.37 24.91 21.08
CA LEU A 69 5.39 23.50 21.46
C LEU A 69 6.37 23.24 22.62
N LEU A 70 7.58 23.78 22.55
CA LEU A 70 8.58 23.66 23.63
C LEU A 70 8.08 24.25 24.95
N LYS A 71 7.42 25.41 24.94
CA LYS A 71 6.80 26.02 26.13
C LYS A 71 5.73 25.11 26.74
N ARG A 72 5.04 24.31 25.93
CA ARG A 72 4.00 23.36 26.36
C ARG A 72 4.57 21.98 26.70
N GLY A 73 5.90 21.79 26.66
CA GLY A 73 6.58 20.54 27.02
C GLY A 73 6.70 19.52 25.90
N TYR A 74 6.51 19.91 24.64
CA TYR A 74 6.67 19.05 23.45
C TYR A 74 7.97 19.35 22.74
N ASP A 75 8.93 18.43 22.80
CA ASP A 75 10.29 18.56 22.26
C ASP A 75 10.59 17.61 21.09
N ARG A 76 9.57 16.90 20.59
CA ARG A 76 9.74 15.97 19.47
C ARG A 76 9.96 16.70 18.15
N PRO A 77 10.73 16.09 17.21
CA PRO A 77 11.12 16.72 15.96
C PRO A 77 9.97 17.13 15.05
N LEU A 78 10.09 18.31 14.46
CA LEU A 78 9.23 18.79 13.38
C LEU A 78 9.89 18.54 12.02
N VAL A 79 9.06 18.35 11.00
CA VAL A 79 9.49 18.11 9.61
C VAL A 79 8.83 19.15 8.71
N ALA A 80 9.63 19.97 8.01
CA ALA A 80 9.13 20.88 6.98
C ALA A 80 8.95 20.15 5.65
N ASP A 81 7.77 20.26 5.05
CA ASP A 81 7.46 19.65 3.74
C ASP A 81 7.50 20.71 2.64
N VAL A 82 8.63 20.82 1.96
CA VAL A 82 8.91 21.87 0.96
C VAL A 82 8.70 21.35 -0.45
N HIS A 83 8.04 22.17 -1.28
CA HIS A 83 7.82 21.94 -2.70
C HIS A 83 8.11 23.23 -3.50
N PHE A 84 8.56 23.10 -4.75
CA PHE A 84 8.74 24.12 -5.78
C PHE A 84 9.74 25.25 -5.50
N ASN A 85 10.04 25.56 -4.27
CA ASN A 85 10.90 26.70 -3.95
C ASN A 85 12.07 26.26 -3.05
N PRO A 86 13.25 26.07 -3.62
CA PRO A 86 14.43 25.68 -2.87
C PRO A 86 14.80 26.65 -1.73
N ASN A 87 14.55 27.96 -1.88
CA ASN A 87 14.87 28.95 -0.84
C ASN A 87 14.05 28.74 0.44
N VAL A 88 12.84 28.19 0.32
CA VAL A 88 12.01 27.84 1.47
C VAL A 88 12.66 26.71 2.28
N ALA A 89 13.28 25.74 1.59
CA ALA A 89 14.04 24.68 2.24
C ALA A 89 15.25 25.22 3.00
N ASP A 90 15.96 26.20 2.44
CA ASP A 90 17.09 26.85 3.09
C ASP A 90 16.68 27.50 4.42
N VAL A 91 15.57 28.24 4.44
CA VAL A 91 15.03 28.85 5.67
C VAL A 91 14.57 27.79 6.66
N ALA A 92 13.78 26.82 6.23
CA ALA A 92 13.27 25.77 7.09
C ALA A 92 14.39 24.95 7.73
N ALA A 93 15.49 24.69 7.01
CA ALA A 93 16.65 23.93 7.50
C ALA A 93 17.37 24.61 8.68
N THR A 94 17.17 25.92 8.88
CA THR A 94 17.72 26.64 10.05
C THR A 94 16.82 26.55 11.29
N ILE A 95 15.64 25.91 11.20
CA ILE A 95 14.60 25.98 12.23
C ILE A 95 14.20 24.59 12.73
N VAL A 96 13.90 23.66 11.82
CA VAL A 96 13.37 22.33 12.17
C VAL A 96 14.45 21.24 12.12
N GLU A 97 14.16 20.09 12.73
CA GLU A 97 15.10 18.97 12.81
C GLU A 97 15.21 18.18 11.50
N LYS A 98 14.20 18.28 10.63
CA LYS A 98 14.21 17.60 9.33
C LYS A 98 13.48 18.41 8.27
N VAL A 99 14.07 18.49 7.08
CA VAL A 99 13.42 19.07 5.89
C VAL A 99 13.16 17.96 4.86
N ARG A 100 11.95 17.90 4.33
CA ARG A 100 11.65 17.07 3.17
C ARG A 100 11.63 17.91 1.90
N ILE A 101 12.37 17.47 0.92
CA ILE A 101 12.30 17.98 -0.44
C ILE A 101 11.72 16.92 -1.39
N ASN A 102 11.13 17.38 -2.50
CA ASN A 102 10.63 16.50 -3.54
C ASN A 102 11.51 16.65 -4.80
N PRO A 103 12.31 15.63 -5.16
CA PRO A 103 13.16 15.65 -6.36
C PRO A 103 12.47 16.15 -7.62
N GLY A 104 11.23 15.74 -7.85
CA GLY A 104 10.49 16.08 -9.07
C GLY A 104 10.10 17.56 -9.21
N ASN A 105 10.25 18.37 -8.15
CA ASN A 105 9.91 19.80 -8.20
C ASN A 105 10.79 20.67 -7.28
N TYR A 106 11.98 20.20 -6.93
CA TYR A 106 12.91 20.97 -6.10
C TYR A 106 13.71 21.98 -6.93
N VAL A 107 14.36 21.53 -8.02
CA VAL A 107 15.12 22.35 -8.97
C VAL A 107 14.43 22.38 -10.33
N ASP A 108 13.88 21.25 -10.73
CA ASP A 108 13.11 21.11 -11.95
C ASP A 108 11.79 21.90 -11.85
N PRO A 109 11.30 22.48 -12.96
CA PRO A 109 10.00 23.13 -12.98
C PRO A 109 8.88 22.13 -12.69
N ALA A 110 7.73 22.64 -12.24
CA ALA A 110 6.54 21.81 -12.06
C ALA A 110 6.20 21.06 -13.36
N ARG A 111 5.84 19.76 -13.22
CA ARG A 111 5.51 18.90 -14.36
C ARG A 111 4.42 19.52 -15.23
N GLN A 112 4.73 19.68 -16.52
CA GLN A 112 3.82 20.27 -17.51
C GLN A 112 3.02 19.20 -18.28
N PHE A 113 3.33 17.92 -18.10
CA PHE A 113 2.76 16.79 -18.85
C PHE A 113 2.96 16.90 -20.37
N LYS A 114 4.04 17.58 -20.78
CA LYS A 114 4.45 17.72 -22.18
C LYS A 114 5.53 16.70 -22.48
N HIS A 115 5.56 16.21 -23.71
CA HIS A 115 6.70 15.46 -24.21
C HIS A 115 7.83 16.48 -24.51
N LEU A 116 8.89 16.41 -23.71
CA LEU A 116 10.11 17.19 -23.91
C LEU A 116 11.22 16.22 -24.30
N GLU A 117 12.08 16.61 -25.19
CA GLU A 117 13.29 15.85 -25.53
C GLU A 117 14.49 16.58 -24.93
N TYR A 118 15.40 15.80 -24.33
CA TYR A 118 16.66 16.28 -23.78
C TYR A 118 17.80 15.53 -24.46
N THR A 119 18.77 16.27 -25.01
CA THR A 119 20.05 15.68 -25.41
C THR A 119 20.84 15.24 -24.15
N ASP A 120 21.90 14.46 -24.35
CA ASP A 120 22.74 14.06 -23.22
C ASP A 120 23.46 15.25 -22.58
N GLU A 121 23.84 16.26 -23.41
CA GLU A 121 24.45 17.50 -22.94
C GLU A 121 23.47 18.35 -22.13
N GLU A 122 22.24 18.50 -22.60
CA GLU A 122 21.18 19.22 -21.88
C GLU A 122 20.85 18.54 -20.55
N TYR A 123 20.74 17.21 -20.56
CA TYR A 123 20.49 16.43 -19.33
C TYR A 123 21.64 16.60 -18.32
N ALA A 124 22.91 16.54 -18.79
CA ALA A 124 24.07 16.75 -17.93
C ALA A 124 24.12 18.17 -17.36
N ALA A 125 23.73 19.19 -18.13
CA ALA A 125 23.66 20.59 -17.66
C ALA A 125 22.59 20.75 -16.56
N GLU A 126 21.44 20.08 -16.69
CA GLU A 126 20.40 20.07 -15.64
C GLU A 126 20.89 19.38 -14.36
N LEU A 127 21.64 18.27 -14.48
CA LEU A 127 22.26 17.60 -13.31
C LEU A 127 23.29 18.51 -12.62
N ALA A 128 24.10 19.25 -13.37
CA ALA A 128 25.04 20.19 -12.79
C ALA A 128 24.33 21.33 -12.03
N ARG A 129 23.23 21.85 -12.59
CA ARG A 129 22.39 22.86 -11.93
C ARG A 129 21.75 22.31 -10.64
N LEU A 130 21.27 21.06 -10.68
CA LEU A 130 20.74 20.36 -9.50
C LEU A 130 21.81 20.25 -8.42
N GLU A 131 23.00 19.76 -8.77
CA GLU A 131 24.12 19.59 -7.85
C GLU A 131 24.48 20.91 -7.19
N GLU A 132 24.69 21.98 -7.96
CA GLU A 132 25.03 23.31 -7.44
C GLU A 132 24.00 23.81 -6.42
N ARG A 133 22.71 23.74 -6.79
CA ARG A 133 21.64 24.22 -5.91
C ARG A 133 21.46 23.36 -4.67
N PHE A 134 21.57 22.05 -4.82
CA PHE A 134 21.37 21.11 -3.73
C PHE A 134 22.54 21.12 -2.74
N THR A 135 23.78 21.24 -3.20
CA THR A 135 24.96 21.40 -2.35
C THR A 135 24.83 22.60 -1.41
N LYS A 136 24.20 23.70 -1.86
CA LYS A 136 23.91 24.84 -1.01
C LYS A 136 23.03 24.46 0.18
N LEU A 137 21.95 23.72 -0.04
CA LEU A 137 21.08 23.23 1.03
C LEU A 137 21.82 22.26 1.97
N LEU A 138 22.63 21.34 1.40
CA LEU A 138 23.41 20.39 2.21
C LEU A 138 24.35 21.12 3.19
N ASN A 139 24.99 22.21 2.75
CA ASN A 139 25.86 23.00 3.62
C ASN A 139 25.09 23.69 4.76
N ILE A 140 23.87 24.17 4.49
CA ILE A 140 23.00 24.72 5.54
C ILE A 140 22.60 23.60 6.52
N CYS A 141 22.20 22.44 6.03
CA CYS A 141 21.85 21.29 6.86
C CYS A 141 23.02 20.84 7.74
N LYS A 142 24.25 20.79 7.21
CA LYS A 142 25.47 20.50 8.00
C LYS A 142 25.68 21.53 9.12
N ALA A 143 25.51 22.81 8.81
CA ALA A 143 25.72 23.91 9.77
C ALA A 143 24.69 23.92 10.90
N HIS A 144 23.47 23.44 10.65
CA HIS A 144 22.35 23.47 11.60
C HIS A 144 21.98 22.09 12.15
N HIS A 145 22.73 21.02 11.81
CA HIS A 145 22.44 19.64 12.19
C HIS A 145 21.03 19.19 11.82
N THR A 146 20.58 19.60 10.64
CA THR A 146 19.24 19.30 10.11
C THR A 146 19.33 18.12 9.17
N ALA A 147 18.54 17.07 9.45
CA ALA A 147 18.42 15.93 8.55
C ALA A 147 17.57 16.28 7.32
N LEU A 148 17.80 15.55 6.23
CA LEU A 148 16.99 15.65 5.03
C LEU A 148 16.12 14.40 4.81
N ARG A 149 14.99 14.59 4.17
CA ARG A 149 14.29 13.49 3.50
C ARG A 149 14.17 13.80 2.00
N ILE A 150 14.78 12.95 1.20
CA ILE A 150 14.58 12.93 -0.25
C ILE A 150 13.32 12.11 -0.51
N GLY A 151 12.23 12.81 -0.84
CA GLY A 151 10.90 12.21 -0.90
C GLY A 151 10.29 12.29 -2.29
N VAL A 152 10.44 11.22 -3.08
CA VAL A 152 9.85 11.10 -4.41
C VAL A 152 8.40 10.69 -4.30
N ASN A 153 7.53 11.41 -5.01
CA ASN A 153 6.15 11.01 -5.27
C ASN A 153 6.02 10.66 -6.76
N HIS A 154 5.47 9.49 -7.06
CA HIS A 154 5.24 9.04 -8.44
C HIS A 154 4.50 10.10 -9.27
N GLY A 155 3.45 10.70 -8.69
CA GLY A 155 2.65 11.71 -9.39
C GLY A 155 3.33 13.03 -9.70
N SER A 156 4.52 13.29 -9.16
CA SER A 156 5.24 14.57 -9.34
C SER A 156 6.67 14.41 -9.88
N LEU A 157 6.94 13.37 -10.63
CA LEU A 157 8.22 13.22 -11.35
C LEU A 157 8.40 14.38 -12.32
N SER A 158 9.64 14.87 -12.47
CA SER A 158 9.95 15.94 -13.43
C SER A 158 9.78 15.47 -14.87
N ASP A 159 9.49 16.42 -15.79
CA ASP A 159 9.39 16.12 -17.22
C ASP A 159 10.72 15.58 -17.76
N ARG A 160 11.86 16.00 -17.21
CA ARG A 160 13.20 15.51 -17.55
C ARG A 160 13.36 14.01 -17.26
N ILE A 161 12.96 13.55 -16.08
CA ILE A 161 12.95 12.12 -15.71
C ILE A 161 11.97 11.34 -16.59
N MET A 162 10.78 11.91 -16.81
CA MET A 162 9.74 11.26 -17.63
C MET A 162 10.18 11.07 -19.08
N CYS A 163 10.90 12.05 -19.63
CA CYS A 163 11.43 11.98 -20.99
C CYS A 163 12.46 10.85 -21.15
N ARG A 164 13.39 10.70 -20.20
CA ARG A 164 14.51 9.76 -20.31
C ARG A 164 14.18 8.34 -19.84
N TYR A 165 13.41 8.20 -18.77
CA TYR A 165 13.13 6.92 -18.09
C TYR A 165 11.66 6.48 -18.18
N GLY A 166 10.76 7.37 -18.60
CA GLY A 166 9.33 7.11 -18.66
C GLY A 166 8.65 7.04 -17.30
N ASP A 167 7.37 6.69 -17.32
CA ASP A 167 6.52 6.46 -16.12
C ASP A 167 6.74 5.04 -15.58
N THR A 168 7.93 4.79 -15.05
CA THR A 168 8.40 3.45 -14.67
C THR A 168 9.03 3.45 -13.27
N PRO A 169 9.11 2.29 -12.60
CA PRO A 169 9.89 2.16 -11.38
C PRO A 169 11.34 2.65 -11.50
N ALA A 170 11.99 2.43 -12.65
CA ALA A 170 13.34 2.91 -12.91
C ALA A 170 13.44 4.45 -12.91
N GLY A 171 12.47 5.14 -13.53
CA GLY A 171 12.41 6.60 -13.50
C GLY A 171 12.16 7.15 -12.09
N ILE A 172 11.30 6.50 -11.32
CA ILE A 172 11.04 6.86 -9.91
C ILE A 172 12.33 6.74 -9.09
N VAL A 173 13.05 5.64 -9.26
CA VAL A 173 14.30 5.36 -8.54
C VAL A 173 15.38 6.34 -8.95
N GLU A 174 15.58 6.59 -10.25
CA GLU A 174 16.62 7.52 -10.73
C GLU A 174 16.37 8.95 -10.24
N SER A 175 15.10 9.40 -10.19
CA SER A 175 14.74 10.69 -9.59
C SER A 175 15.25 10.85 -8.15
N CYS A 176 15.36 9.74 -7.41
CA CYS A 176 15.91 9.70 -6.07
C CYS A 176 17.45 9.62 -6.09
N MET A 177 18.00 8.74 -6.92
CA MET A 177 19.44 8.44 -6.97
C MET A 177 20.28 9.63 -7.39
N GLU A 178 19.78 10.49 -8.27
CA GLU A 178 20.47 11.73 -8.64
C GLU A 178 20.81 12.58 -7.40
N PHE A 179 19.87 12.72 -6.47
CA PHE A 179 20.10 13.46 -5.22
C PHE A 179 21.00 12.69 -4.23
N LEU A 180 20.83 11.37 -4.13
CA LEU A 180 21.64 10.54 -3.22
C LEU A 180 23.11 10.54 -3.62
N ARG A 181 23.43 10.50 -4.93
CA ARG A 181 24.80 10.60 -5.42
C ARG A 181 25.46 11.92 -5.03
N VAL A 182 24.70 13.03 -5.04
CA VAL A 182 25.20 14.33 -4.55
C VAL A 182 25.43 14.27 -3.04
N CYS A 183 24.53 13.68 -2.26
CA CYS A 183 24.73 13.50 -0.81
C CYS A 183 26.01 12.73 -0.51
N VAL A 184 26.27 11.63 -1.22
CA VAL A 184 27.49 10.83 -1.05
C VAL A 184 28.73 11.64 -1.43
N LYS A 185 28.71 12.36 -2.57
CA LYS A 185 29.79 13.22 -3.03
C LYS A 185 30.14 14.31 -2.01
N GLU A 186 29.14 14.91 -1.40
CA GLU A 186 29.28 15.96 -0.38
C GLU A 186 29.54 15.40 1.04
N GLY A 187 29.58 14.08 1.22
CA GLY A 187 29.76 13.45 2.53
C GLY A 187 28.63 13.72 3.52
N PHE A 188 27.40 13.97 3.02
CA PHE A 188 26.23 14.21 3.85
C PHE A 188 25.43 12.92 4.05
N LYS A 189 25.37 12.42 5.29
CA LYS A 189 24.76 11.12 5.64
C LYS A 189 23.41 11.24 6.32
N ASP A 190 23.06 12.40 6.88
CA ASP A 190 21.80 12.58 7.62
C ASP A 190 20.59 12.67 6.66
N VAL A 191 20.37 11.60 5.90
CA VAL A 191 19.35 11.50 4.86
C VAL A 191 18.45 10.29 5.09
N ALA A 192 17.14 10.53 5.12
CA ALA A 192 16.13 9.49 4.93
C ALA A 192 15.57 9.54 3.51
N VAL A 193 15.15 8.42 2.98
CA VAL A 193 14.66 8.33 1.60
C VAL A 193 13.21 7.83 1.58
N SER A 194 12.40 8.32 0.67
CA SER A 194 11.06 7.76 0.47
C SER A 194 10.64 7.78 -0.99
N ILE A 195 10.02 6.69 -1.43
CA ILE A 195 9.25 6.61 -2.66
C ILE A 195 7.80 6.34 -2.27
N LYS A 196 6.88 7.12 -2.83
CA LYS A 196 5.45 6.97 -2.60
C LYS A 196 4.68 6.99 -3.91
N ALA A 197 3.64 6.16 -3.97
CA ALA A 197 2.68 6.13 -5.06
C ALA A 197 1.30 5.76 -4.52
N SER A 198 0.25 6.12 -5.23
CA SER A 198 -1.12 5.69 -4.97
C SER A 198 -1.35 4.25 -5.45
N ASN A 199 -0.62 3.82 -6.47
CA ASN A 199 -0.56 2.44 -6.92
C ASN A 199 0.43 1.64 -6.06
N THR A 200 -0.10 0.70 -5.29
CA THR A 200 0.67 -0.12 -4.33
C THR A 200 1.71 -1.01 -5.00
N GLN A 201 1.42 -1.57 -6.19
CA GLN A 201 2.39 -2.38 -6.94
C GLN A 201 3.58 -1.54 -7.40
N VAL A 202 3.32 -0.35 -7.95
CA VAL A 202 4.37 0.58 -8.38
C VAL A 202 5.21 0.99 -7.18
N MET A 203 4.58 1.31 -6.05
CA MET A 203 5.27 1.71 -4.82
C MET A 203 6.21 0.60 -4.32
N VAL A 204 5.72 -0.63 -4.17
CA VAL A 204 6.52 -1.76 -3.66
C VAL A 204 7.68 -2.09 -4.60
N ARG A 205 7.42 -2.20 -5.91
CA ARG A 205 8.47 -2.46 -6.92
C ARG A 205 9.54 -1.37 -6.92
N SER A 206 9.14 -0.10 -6.87
CA SER A 206 10.09 1.02 -6.87
C SER A 206 10.94 1.05 -5.62
N VAL A 207 10.39 0.74 -4.44
CA VAL A 207 11.15 0.69 -3.18
C VAL A 207 12.12 -0.51 -3.18
N ARG A 208 11.69 -1.68 -3.64
CA ARG A 208 12.57 -2.85 -3.78
C ARG A 208 13.74 -2.56 -4.74
N LEU A 209 13.44 -1.97 -5.91
CA LEU A 209 14.45 -1.57 -6.88
C LEU A 209 15.41 -0.52 -6.29
N LEU A 210 14.89 0.48 -5.57
CA LEU A 210 15.72 1.47 -4.88
C LEU A 210 16.71 0.81 -3.91
N CYS A 211 16.24 -0.16 -3.11
CA CYS A 211 17.11 -0.91 -2.19
C CYS A 211 18.24 -1.63 -2.92
N SER A 212 17.95 -2.25 -4.06
CA SER A 212 18.94 -2.95 -4.87
C SER A 212 19.96 -1.97 -5.48
N VAL A 213 19.48 -0.86 -6.07
CA VAL A 213 20.36 0.16 -6.67
C VAL A 213 21.23 0.83 -5.61
N MET A 214 20.67 1.22 -4.46
CA MET A 214 21.45 1.76 -3.34
C MET A 214 22.53 0.77 -2.89
N ARG A 215 22.20 -0.51 -2.77
CA ARG A 215 23.19 -1.55 -2.39
C ARG A 215 24.30 -1.69 -3.42
N MET A 216 23.99 -1.65 -4.73
CA MET A 216 24.99 -1.69 -5.80
C MET A 216 25.92 -0.48 -5.77
N GLU A 217 25.40 0.70 -5.39
CA GLU A 217 26.18 1.94 -5.26
C GLU A 217 26.74 2.13 -3.83
N HIS A 218 26.72 1.11 -2.98
CA HIS A 218 27.25 1.13 -1.61
C HIS A 218 26.59 2.15 -0.68
N MET A 219 25.29 2.37 -0.85
CA MET A 219 24.47 3.27 -0.04
C MET A 219 23.55 2.45 0.89
N ASP A 220 23.34 2.95 2.10
CA ASP A 220 22.54 2.30 3.15
C ASP A 220 21.60 3.29 3.87
N PHE A 221 21.07 4.27 3.14
CA PHE A 221 20.15 5.28 3.68
C PHE A 221 18.84 4.67 4.20
N PRO A 222 18.38 5.10 5.40
CA PRO A 222 17.13 4.62 5.97
C PRO A 222 15.90 5.06 5.15
N LEU A 223 14.87 4.21 5.17
CA LEU A 223 13.68 4.35 4.35
C LEU A 223 12.44 4.74 5.14
N HIS A 224 11.71 5.72 4.61
CA HIS A 224 10.39 6.13 5.08
C HIS A 224 9.30 5.57 4.17
N LEU A 225 8.47 4.68 4.69
CA LEU A 225 7.43 4.01 3.94
C LEU A 225 6.10 4.75 3.99
N GLY A 226 5.29 4.59 2.95
CA GLY A 226 3.92 5.10 2.92
C GLY A 226 3.27 4.94 1.55
N VAL A 227 1.97 4.69 1.55
CA VAL A 227 1.11 4.75 0.36
C VAL A 227 0.49 6.14 0.32
N THR A 228 0.54 6.83 -0.83
CA THR A 228 -0.15 8.11 -1.01
C THR A 228 -1.60 7.86 -1.42
N GLU A 229 -2.47 8.81 -1.09
CA GLU A 229 -3.87 8.81 -1.52
C GLU A 229 -4.57 7.46 -1.26
N ALA A 230 -4.32 6.90 -0.06
CA ALA A 230 -4.87 5.59 0.31
C ALA A 230 -6.39 5.62 0.50
N GLY A 231 -6.95 6.79 0.77
CA GLY A 231 -8.38 6.96 1.03
C GLY A 231 -8.70 7.04 2.52
N GLU A 232 -9.94 6.73 2.86
CA GLU A 232 -10.46 6.78 4.23
C GLU A 232 -11.01 5.43 4.68
N GLY A 233 -11.34 5.31 5.95
CA GLY A 233 -12.00 4.16 6.54
C GLY A 233 -11.22 2.87 6.34
N GLU A 234 -11.94 1.80 6.06
CA GLU A 234 -11.37 0.46 5.90
C GLU A 234 -10.47 0.34 4.67
N ASP A 235 -10.87 0.96 3.56
CA ASP A 235 -10.12 0.90 2.31
C ASP A 235 -8.74 1.55 2.43
N GLY A 236 -8.66 2.71 3.10
CA GLY A 236 -7.39 3.39 3.34
C GLY A 236 -6.45 2.57 4.23
N ARG A 237 -7.00 1.94 5.26
CA ARG A 237 -6.26 1.07 6.18
C ARG A 237 -5.73 -0.18 5.48
N ILE A 238 -6.59 -0.88 4.75
CA ILE A 238 -6.22 -2.10 4.00
C ILE A 238 -5.19 -1.76 2.92
N LYS A 239 -5.38 -0.70 2.15
CA LYS A 239 -4.46 -0.28 1.09
C LYS A 239 -3.07 0.08 1.66
N SER A 240 -3.03 0.80 2.78
CA SER A 240 -1.78 1.11 3.48
C SER A 240 -1.10 -0.16 4.02
N ALA A 241 -1.86 -1.07 4.65
CA ALA A 241 -1.31 -2.29 5.22
C ALA A 241 -0.80 -3.27 4.16
N VAL A 242 -1.48 -3.41 3.00
CA VAL A 242 -1.01 -4.21 1.87
C VAL A 242 0.35 -3.72 1.38
N GLY A 243 0.51 -2.40 1.13
CA GLY A 243 1.74 -1.85 0.59
C GLY A 243 2.88 -1.75 1.61
N ILE A 244 2.62 -1.12 2.77
CA ILE A 244 3.64 -0.94 3.82
C ILE A 244 3.99 -2.29 4.45
N GLY A 245 2.98 -3.14 4.72
CA GLY A 245 3.19 -4.45 5.33
C GLY A 245 4.06 -5.37 4.49
N ALA A 246 3.93 -5.32 3.15
CA ALA A 246 4.78 -6.08 2.24
C ALA A 246 6.25 -5.70 2.36
N LEU A 247 6.57 -4.39 2.40
CA LEU A 247 7.95 -3.92 2.53
C LEU A 247 8.52 -4.19 3.92
N LEU A 248 7.73 -3.99 4.98
CA LEU A 248 8.15 -4.35 6.34
C LEU A 248 8.42 -5.86 6.47
N ALA A 249 7.63 -6.71 5.81
CA ALA A 249 7.84 -8.15 5.77
C ALA A 249 9.12 -8.55 5.04
N ASP A 250 9.59 -7.73 4.10
CA ASP A 250 10.88 -7.86 3.42
C ASP A 250 12.06 -7.30 4.26
N GLY A 251 11.81 -6.80 5.46
CA GLY A 251 12.80 -6.14 6.31
C GLY A 251 13.18 -4.73 5.86
N ILE A 252 12.33 -4.08 5.06
CA ILE A 252 12.54 -2.75 4.51
C ILE A 252 11.68 -1.74 5.28
N GLY A 253 12.31 -0.67 5.76
CA GLY A 253 11.64 0.46 6.40
C GLY A 253 12.15 0.76 7.79
N ASP A 254 12.45 2.03 8.04
CA ASP A 254 12.94 2.57 9.32
C ASP A 254 11.95 3.55 9.92
N THR A 255 11.08 4.13 9.10
CA THR A 255 9.97 4.98 9.52
C THR A 255 8.80 4.83 8.56
N LEU A 256 7.58 5.05 9.02
CA LEU A 256 6.40 4.98 8.18
C LEU A 256 5.35 6.04 8.50
N ARG A 257 4.47 6.29 7.52
CA ARG A 257 3.22 7.01 7.69
C ARG A 257 2.08 6.26 6.99
N VAL A 258 1.05 5.94 7.73
CA VAL A 258 -0.26 5.60 7.17
C VAL A 258 -0.95 6.92 6.81
N SER A 259 -1.42 7.09 5.56
CA SER A 259 -2.03 8.34 5.09
C SER A 259 -3.52 8.12 4.87
N LEU A 260 -4.35 8.65 5.76
CA LEU A 260 -5.81 8.53 5.70
C LEU A 260 -6.46 9.89 5.44
N SER A 261 -7.59 9.89 4.74
CA SER A 261 -8.43 11.09 4.57
C SER A 261 -9.30 11.34 5.81
N GLU A 262 -8.66 11.32 6.99
CA GLU A 262 -9.23 11.43 8.33
C GLU A 262 -8.40 12.43 9.18
N ALA A 263 -8.78 12.64 10.45
CA ALA A 263 -7.98 13.43 11.37
C ALA A 263 -6.57 12.81 11.54
N PRO A 264 -5.49 13.61 11.48
CA PRO A 264 -4.13 13.07 11.39
C PRO A 264 -3.67 12.29 12.62
N GLU A 265 -4.21 12.56 13.80
CA GLU A 265 -3.94 11.79 15.01
C GLU A 265 -4.46 10.35 14.94
N VAL A 266 -5.48 10.08 14.12
CA VAL A 266 -6.06 8.74 13.90
C VAL A 266 -5.10 7.83 13.12
N GLU A 267 -4.23 8.39 12.28
CA GLU A 267 -3.23 7.62 11.52
C GLU A 267 -2.22 6.91 12.42
N VAL A 268 -1.89 7.51 13.55
CA VAL A 268 -0.78 7.10 14.43
C VAL A 268 -1.01 5.71 15.05
N PRO A 269 -2.13 5.43 15.73
CA PRO A 269 -2.37 4.09 16.28
C PRO A 269 -2.49 3.01 15.20
N VAL A 270 -3.01 3.33 14.01
CA VAL A 270 -3.07 2.40 12.88
C VAL A 270 -1.65 2.03 12.42
N ALA A 271 -0.76 3.02 12.31
CA ALA A 271 0.63 2.82 11.95
C ALA A 271 1.37 1.96 12.97
N TYR A 272 1.16 2.19 14.26
CA TYR A 272 1.74 1.38 15.34
C TYR A 272 1.28 -0.08 15.30
N LYS A 273 -0.03 -0.32 15.17
CA LYS A 273 -0.58 -1.68 15.09
C LYS A 273 0.02 -2.46 13.93
N LEU A 274 0.14 -1.82 12.76
CA LEU A 274 0.76 -2.44 11.59
C LEU A 274 2.24 -2.76 11.82
N ALA A 275 3.01 -1.78 12.29
CA ALA A 275 4.44 -1.92 12.56
C ALA A 275 4.70 -3.02 13.59
N GLU A 276 4.03 -2.97 14.75
CA GLU A 276 4.19 -3.94 15.83
C GLU A 276 3.83 -5.36 15.37
N TYR A 277 2.75 -5.50 14.59
CA TYR A 277 2.33 -6.80 14.08
C TYR A 277 3.41 -7.45 13.23
N VAL A 278 4.04 -6.70 12.31
CA VAL A 278 5.08 -7.26 11.44
C VAL A 278 6.38 -7.49 12.21
N VAL A 279 6.78 -6.56 13.09
CA VAL A 279 8.02 -6.68 13.89
C VAL A 279 7.99 -7.90 14.83
N ARG A 280 6.81 -8.31 15.33
CA ARG A 280 6.65 -9.53 16.17
C ARG A 280 7.14 -10.82 15.49
N ARG A 281 7.33 -10.82 14.19
CA ARG A 281 7.90 -11.97 13.44
C ARG A 281 9.42 -12.08 13.58
N ALA A 282 10.08 -11.03 14.01
CA ALA A 282 11.54 -11.04 14.18
C ALA A 282 11.98 -12.15 15.13
N GLY A 283 13.13 -12.76 14.85
CA GLY A 283 13.66 -13.86 15.65
C GLY A 283 12.94 -15.19 15.45
N HIS A 284 12.15 -15.34 14.37
CA HIS A 284 11.52 -16.62 14.02
C HIS A 284 12.58 -17.70 13.72
N PRO A 285 12.25 -19.00 13.91
CA PRO A 285 13.11 -20.10 13.47
C PRO A 285 13.44 -20.02 11.98
N GLU A 286 14.56 -20.59 11.56
CA GLU A 286 14.94 -20.62 10.15
C GLU A 286 13.93 -21.41 9.31
N ILE A 287 13.59 -20.89 8.15
CA ILE A 287 12.77 -21.56 7.14
C ILE A 287 13.74 -22.05 6.04
N PRO A 288 13.91 -23.36 5.85
CA PRO A 288 14.89 -23.93 4.92
C PRO A 288 14.41 -23.86 3.45
N GLY A 289 13.85 -22.73 3.05
CA GLY A 289 13.34 -22.47 1.70
C GLY A 289 14.44 -22.03 0.73
N LYS A 290 14.22 -22.25 -0.56
CA LYS A 290 15.07 -21.77 -1.64
C LYS A 290 14.28 -20.84 -2.55
N GLU A 291 14.94 -19.79 -3.04
CA GLU A 291 14.36 -18.93 -4.06
C GLU A 291 14.34 -19.63 -5.42
N ALA A 292 13.22 -19.59 -6.11
CA ALA A 292 13.13 -20.14 -7.45
C ALA A 292 13.97 -19.31 -8.43
N PRO A 293 14.78 -19.92 -9.31
CA PRO A 293 15.66 -19.20 -10.23
C PRO A 293 14.94 -18.26 -11.19
N GLN A 294 13.65 -18.50 -11.44
CA GLN A 294 12.81 -17.68 -12.32
C GLN A 294 12.21 -16.47 -11.62
N PHE A 295 12.28 -16.39 -10.30
CA PHE A 295 11.74 -15.29 -9.53
C PHE A 295 12.61 -14.05 -9.65
N ASN A 296 12.00 -12.91 -9.91
CA ASN A 296 12.65 -11.61 -9.90
C ASN A 296 12.04 -10.74 -8.79
N TYR A 297 12.76 -10.57 -7.71
CA TYR A 297 12.32 -9.84 -6.53
C TYR A 297 11.98 -8.37 -6.81
N GLU A 298 12.71 -7.70 -7.70
CA GLU A 298 12.53 -6.28 -8.02
C GLU A 298 11.36 -6.04 -8.97
N ASN A 299 11.14 -6.98 -9.89
CA ASN A 299 10.05 -6.93 -10.87
C ASN A 299 9.34 -8.28 -10.97
N PRO A 300 8.61 -8.70 -9.92
CA PRO A 300 7.94 -9.98 -9.90
C PRO A 300 6.88 -10.08 -11.01
N SER A 301 6.86 -11.21 -11.68
CA SER A 301 5.80 -11.61 -12.58
C SER A 301 4.93 -12.68 -11.92
N ARG A 302 3.65 -12.74 -12.30
CA ARG A 302 2.78 -13.80 -11.78
C ARG A 302 3.31 -15.16 -12.16
N ARG A 303 3.44 -16.07 -11.18
CA ARG A 303 3.81 -17.47 -11.39
C ARG A 303 2.80 -18.13 -12.33
N ARG A 304 3.30 -18.81 -13.36
CA ARG A 304 2.45 -19.53 -14.31
C ARG A 304 1.93 -20.82 -13.69
N THR A 305 0.62 -20.89 -13.44
CA THR A 305 -0.07 -22.07 -12.92
C THR A 305 -0.98 -22.68 -13.98
N THR A 306 -1.37 -23.93 -13.81
CA THR A 306 -2.38 -24.59 -14.65
C THR A 306 -3.76 -24.17 -14.17
N ALA A 307 -4.64 -23.79 -15.08
CA ALA A 307 -6.02 -23.47 -14.72
C ALA A 307 -6.77 -24.73 -14.23
N VAL A 308 -7.39 -24.64 -13.06
CA VAL A 308 -8.26 -25.66 -12.47
C VAL A 308 -9.62 -25.02 -12.20
N GLY A 309 -10.58 -25.25 -13.07
CA GLY A 309 -11.82 -24.47 -13.10
C GLY A 309 -11.52 -22.98 -13.32
N ASN A 310 -11.97 -22.15 -12.41
CA ASN A 310 -11.71 -20.70 -12.40
C ASN A 310 -10.52 -20.29 -11.52
N ILE A 311 -9.64 -21.23 -11.11
CA ILE A 311 -8.49 -20.99 -10.23
C ILE A 311 -7.19 -21.19 -11.02
N GLY A 312 -6.24 -20.25 -10.89
CA GLY A 312 -4.96 -20.33 -11.58
C GLY A 312 -5.03 -19.97 -13.06
N GLY A 313 -3.94 -20.19 -13.79
CA GLY A 313 -3.80 -19.74 -15.17
C GLY A 313 -3.94 -18.23 -15.30
N ASP A 314 -4.73 -17.78 -16.27
CA ASP A 314 -5.01 -16.35 -16.50
C ASP A 314 -6.23 -15.83 -15.71
N ASN A 315 -6.85 -16.68 -14.87
CA ASN A 315 -7.98 -16.26 -14.04
C ASN A 315 -7.54 -15.27 -12.97
N VAL A 316 -8.46 -14.37 -12.57
CA VAL A 316 -8.25 -13.52 -11.40
C VAL A 316 -8.23 -14.38 -10.12
N PRO A 317 -7.49 -13.98 -9.07
CA PRO A 317 -7.45 -14.73 -7.82
C PRO A 317 -8.84 -14.89 -7.20
N VAL A 318 -9.14 -16.11 -6.74
CA VAL A 318 -10.43 -16.43 -6.11
C VAL A 318 -10.46 -16.06 -4.63
N VAL A 319 -11.68 -15.88 -4.10
CA VAL A 319 -11.94 -15.74 -2.66
C VAL A 319 -12.65 -16.99 -2.16
N ILE A 320 -12.07 -17.67 -1.19
CA ILE A 320 -12.69 -18.77 -0.45
C ILE A 320 -13.11 -18.26 0.94
N SER A 321 -14.41 -18.30 1.21
CA SER A 321 -14.96 -18.02 2.55
C SER A 321 -14.98 -19.28 3.40
N THR A 322 -14.87 -19.15 4.71
CA THR A 322 -14.98 -20.29 5.65
C THR A 322 -16.25 -20.16 6.46
N ARG A 323 -17.13 -21.18 6.41
CA ARG A 323 -18.41 -21.20 7.13
C ARG A 323 -18.66 -22.58 7.73
N LEU A 324 -18.14 -22.76 8.91
CA LEU A 324 -18.32 -23.98 9.69
C LEU A 324 -19.64 -23.88 10.49
N ASN A 325 -20.28 -25.01 10.78
CA ASN A 325 -21.49 -25.10 11.62
C ASN A 325 -22.80 -24.55 11.01
N ASN A 326 -23.00 -24.73 9.70
CA ASN A 326 -24.24 -24.32 8.99
C ASN A 326 -24.57 -22.81 9.10
N GLU A 327 -23.57 -21.98 9.20
CA GLU A 327 -23.77 -20.53 9.21
C GLU A 327 -24.43 -20.07 7.92
N THR A 328 -25.51 -19.29 8.05
CA THR A 328 -26.19 -18.69 6.91
C THR A 328 -25.51 -17.36 6.53
N TYR A 329 -25.49 -17.10 5.24
CA TYR A 329 -24.92 -15.85 4.72
C TYR A 329 -25.85 -15.21 3.70
N THR A 330 -26.09 -13.96 3.92
CA THR A 330 -26.69 -13.08 2.92
C THR A 330 -25.64 -12.02 2.58
N ALA A 331 -25.18 -11.96 1.32
CA ALA A 331 -24.30 -10.87 0.91
C ALA A 331 -24.93 -9.52 1.24
N ALA A 332 -24.18 -8.63 1.86
CA ALA A 332 -24.62 -7.25 2.01
C ALA A 332 -24.83 -6.63 0.61
N ASN A 333 -25.85 -5.78 0.46
CA ASN A 333 -26.16 -5.14 -0.82
C ASN A 333 -24.91 -4.52 -1.47
N GLY A 334 -24.59 -4.95 -2.70
CA GLY A 334 -23.47 -4.44 -3.47
C GLY A 334 -22.11 -5.13 -3.22
N GLN A 335 -22.01 -6.03 -2.25
CA GLN A 335 -20.77 -6.80 -2.03
C GLN A 335 -20.68 -8.01 -2.98
N PRO A 336 -19.48 -8.37 -3.45
CA PRO A 336 -19.27 -9.58 -4.22
C PRO A 336 -19.45 -10.82 -3.34
N MET A 337 -19.97 -11.90 -3.97
CA MET A 337 -20.03 -13.22 -3.33
C MET A 337 -18.67 -13.91 -3.41
N PRO A 338 -18.26 -14.69 -2.39
CA PRO A 338 -17.09 -15.54 -2.50
C PRO A 338 -17.26 -16.58 -3.61
N ASP A 339 -16.17 -16.92 -4.31
CA ASP A 339 -16.18 -17.91 -5.38
C ASP A 339 -16.42 -19.32 -4.83
N TYR A 340 -15.89 -19.58 -3.64
CA TYR A 340 -16.05 -20.84 -2.93
C TYR A 340 -16.34 -20.62 -1.43
N ILE A 341 -16.99 -21.59 -0.81
CA ILE A 341 -17.25 -21.63 0.64
C ILE A 341 -16.79 -22.97 1.19
N TYR A 342 -15.84 -22.93 2.11
CA TYR A 342 -15.46 -24.12 2.87
C TYR A 342 -16.40 -24.31 4.06
N VAL A 343 -17.12 -25.42 4.05
CA VAL A 343 -18.14 -25.79 5.06
C VAL A 343 -17.70 -26.95 5.95
N GLY A 344 -16.50 -27.51 5.72
CA GLY A 344 -15.97 -28.63 6.48
C GLY A 344 -16.90 -29.84 6.38
N ARG A 345 -17.49 -30.22 7.50
CA ARG A 345 -18.35 -31.40 7.60
C ARG A 345 -19.86 -31.12 7.46
N SER A 346 -20.26 -29.86 7.35
CA SER A 346 -21.66 -29.42 7.44
C SER A 346 -22.16 -28.81 6.12
N LEU A 347 -22.32 -29.62 5.08
CA LEU A 347 -22.83 -29.17 3.78
C LEU A 347 -24.31 -28.73 3.92
N PRO A 348 -24.65 -27.47 3.57
CA PRO A 348 -26.03 -27.00 3.60
C PRO A 348 -26.90 -27.69 2.53
N GLY A 349 -28.20 -27.83 2.82
CA GLY A 349 -29.17 -28.32 1.82
C GLY A 349 -29.16 -27.47 0.55
N LYS A 350 -29.52 -28.06 -0.58
CA LYS A 350 -29.46 -27.40 -1.90
C LYS A 350 -30.24 -26.08 -1.96
N ASP A 351 -31.37 -26.01 -1.23
CA ASP A 351 -32.24 -24.84 -1.10
C ASP A 351 -31.57 -23.66 -0.37
N LYS A 352 -30.51 -23.91 0.41
CA LYS A 352 -29.75 -22.90 1.17
C LYS A 352 -28.43 -22.52 0.50
N ARG A 353 -28.08 -23.17 -0.61
CA ARG A 353 -26.83 -22.88 -1.33
C ARG A 353 -27.00 -21.67 -2.24
N MET A 354 -25.97 -20.85 -2.28
CA MET A 354 -25.94 -19.65 -3.12
C MET A 354 -25.59 -20.00 -4.56
N ALA A 355 -26.33 -19.44 -5.49
CA ALA A 355 -26.08 -19.63 -6.92
C ALA A 355 -24.70 -19.06 -7.32
N GLY A 356 -23.96 -19.77 -8.15
CA GLY A 356 -22.65 -19.34 -8.66
C GLY A 356 -21.48 -19.51 -7.68
N THR A 357 -21.70 -20.10 -6.48
CA THR A 357 -20.68 -20.37 -5.48
C THR A 357 -20.42 -21.87 -5.36
N GLY A 358 -19.16 -22.29 -5.34
CA GLY A 358 -18.75 -23.67 -5.11
C GLY A 358 -18.66 -23.97 -3.60
N TYR A 359 -18.97 -25.20 -3.20
CA TYR A 359 -18.92 -25.63 -1.80
C TYR A 359 -17.82 -26.66 -1.57
N LEU A 360 -16.92 -26.37 -0.64
CA LEU A 360 -15.80 -27.22 -0.27
C LEU A 360 -16.16 -28.05 0.95
N VAL A 361 -16.09 -29.38 0.83
CA VAL A 361 -16.49 -30.36 1.85
C VAL A 361 -15.32 -31.28 2.14
N ASP A 362 -15.15 -31.68 3.41
CA ASP A 362 -14.11 -32.65 3.80
C ASP A 362 -14.21 -33.93 2.94
N ALA A 363 -13.07 -34.41 2.45
CA ALA A 363 -13.04 -35.47 1.43
C ALA A 363 -13.69 -36.78 1.88
N ASP A 364 -13.69 -37.09 3.17
CA ASP A 364 -14.35 -38.28 3.75
C ASP A 364 -15.88 -38.18 3.77
N LEU A 365 -16.44 -37.00 3.55
CA LEU A 365 -17.90 -36.75 3.50
C LEU A 365 -18.36 -36.28 2.12
N TRP A 366 -17.47 -36.16 1.15
CA TRP A 366 -17.83 -35.75 -0.19
C TRP A 366 -18.46 -36.92 -0.97
N HIS A 367 -19.66 -36.71 -1.51
CA HIS A 367 -20.43 -37.73 -2.24
C HIS A 367 -20.67 -37.41 -3.73
N GLY A 368 -19.94 -36.45 -4.29
CA GLY A 368 -20.03 -36.12 -5.74
C GLY A 368 -21.23 -35.25 -6.10
N GLU A 369 -21.81 -34.51 -5.17
CA GLU A 369 -22.89 -33.57 -5.49
C GLU A 369 -22.37 -32.43 -6.40
N GLU A 370 -23.21 -32.02 -7.35
CA GLU A 370 -22.93 -30.90 -8.24
C GLU A 370 -22.66 -29.61 -7.44
N GLY A 371 -21.65 -28.83 -7.86
CA GLY A 371 -21.23 -27.59 -7.18
C GLY A 371 -20.50 -27.83 -5.86
N THR A 372 -20.13 -29.09 -5.55
CA THR A 372 -19.34 -29.44 -4.36
C THR A 372 -17.99 -30.04 -4.73
N TYR A 373 -16.97 -29.75 -3.93
CA TYR A 373 -15.59 -30.15 -4.19
C TYR A 373 -14.93 -30.69 -2.90
N PRO A 374 -14.19 -31.82 -2.99
CA PRO A 374 -13.54 -32.41 -1.82
C PRO A 374 -12.31 -31.62 -1.37
N VAL A 375 -12.14 -31.53 -0.06
CA VAL A 375 -10.95 -30.97 0.59
C VAL A 375 -10.18 -32.07 1.28
N PHE A 376 -8.96 -32.28 0.84
CA PHE A 376 -8.02 -33.25 1.37
C PHE A 376 -7.05 -32.61 2.36
N THR A 377 -6.58 -33.42 3.27
CA THR A 377 -5.39 -33.17 4.09
C THR A 377 -4.37 -34.27 3.81
N LYS A 378 -3.13 -34.12 4.26
CA LYS A 378 -2.09 -35.14 4.11
C LYS A 378 -2.54 -36.51 4.58
N ARG A 379 -3.40 -36.58 5.62
CA ARG A 379 -3.97 -37.84 6.15
C ARG A 379 -4.76 -38.63 5.10
N TYR A 380 -5.43 -37.94 4.17
CA TYR A 380 -6.27 -38.57 3.15
C TYR A 380 -5.65 -38.53 1.75
N LEU A 381 -4.37 -38.25 1.67
CA LEU A 381 -3.64 -38.07 0.41
C LEU A 381 -3.79 -39.26 -0.54
N MET A 382 -3.69 -40.49 -0.03
CA MET A 382 -3.76 -41.73 -0.81
C MET A 382 -5.14 -41.98 -1.47
N ALA A 383 -6.19 -41.34 -0.99
CA ALA A 383 -7.52 -41.44 -1.60
C ALA A 383 -7.71 -40.49 -2.80
N MET A 384 -6.84 -39.48 -2.96
CA MET A 384 -7.00 -38.43 -3.96
C MET A 384 -6.91 -38.95 -5.41
N PRO A 385 -6.02 -39.88 -5.80
CA PRO A 385 -5.95 -40.43 -7.15
C PRO A 385 -7.24 -41.12 -7.59
N ALA A 386 -7.97 -41.76 -6.66
CA ALA A 386 -9.24 -42.43 -6.95
C ALA A 386 -10.44 -41.46 -7.01
N CYS A 387 -10.28 -40.24 -6.53
CA CYS A 387 -11.34 -39.24 -6.50
C CYS A 387 -11.61 -38.67 -7.91
N ARG A 388 -12.89 -38.73 -8.34
CA ARG A 388 -13.33 -38.28 -9.68
C ARG A 388 -13.75 -36.81 -9.74
N ALA A 389 -13.59 -36.03 -8.65
CA ALA A 389 -13.89 -34.63 -8.66
C ALA A 389 -13.02 -33.88 -9.69
N SER A 390 -13.62 -32.93 -10.40
CA SER A 390 -12.90 -32.07 -11.36
C SER A 390 -11.92 -31.11 -10.68
N ILE A 391 -12.26 -30.65 -9.47
CA ILE A 391 -11.42 -29.82 -8.61
C ILE A 391 -11.26 -30.53 -7.27
N LYS A 392 -10.03 -30.61 -6.78
CA LYS A 392 -9.67 -31.21 -5.49
C LYS A 392 -8.82 -30.20 -4.72
N PHE A 393 -9.24 -29.83 -3.54
CA PHE A 393 -8.45 -28.95 -2.69
C PHE A 393 -7.58 -29.75 -1.73
N LEU A 394 -6.35 -29.30 -1.50
CA LEU A 394 -5.40 -29.96 -0.61
C LEU A 394 -4.77 -28.96 0.35
N PHE A 395 -5.06 -29.06 1.64
CA PHE A 395 -4.36 -28.32 2.68
C PHE A 395 -2.93 -28.82 2.85
N LEU A 396 -1.96 -27.93 2.73
CA LEU A 396 -0.54 -28.21 2.94
C LEU A 396 0.15 -27.09 3.71
N THR A 397 1.09 -27.49 4.57
CA THR A 397 2.18 -26.62 5.05
C THR A 397 3.43 -26.84 4.16
N TYR A 398 4.45 -26.00 4.31
CA TYR A 398 5.72 -26.22 3.61
C TYR A 398 6.35 -27.57 3.96
N LEU A 399 6.29 -27.97 5.22
CA LEU A 399 6.83 -29.24 5.71
C LEU A 399 6.08 -30.48 5.19
N ASP A 400 4.82 -30.30 4.75
CA ASP A 400 4.04 -31.38 4.15
C ASP A 400 4.42 -31.68 2.69
N LEU A 401 5.14 -30.77 2.03
CA LEU A 401 5.51 -30.86 0.61
C LEU A 401 6.74 -31.77 0.42
N ASP A 402 6.57 -33.05 0.77
CA ASP A 402 7.58 -34.10 0.55
C ASP A 402 7.50 -34.72 -0.85
N ASP A 403 8.37 -35.69 -1.12
CA ASP A 403 8.45 -36.36 -2.42
C ASP A 403 7.16 -37.10 -2.81
N GLU A 404 6.44 -37.64 -1.83
CA GLU A 404 5.14 -38.29 -2.07
C GLU A 404 4.09 -37.30 -2.56
N VAL A 405 3.97 -36.16 -1.89
CA VAL A 405 3.08 -35.05 -2.31
C VAL A 405 3.51 -34.52 -3.68
N LYS A 406 4.79 -34.27 -3.92
CA LYS A 406 5.29 -33.82 -5.22
C LYS A 406 4.96 -34.80 -6.34
N ALA A 407 5.15 -36.10 -6.13
CA ALA A 407 4.79 -37.14 -7.11
C ALA A 407 3.29 -37.16 -7.40
N LEU A 408 2.45 -37.00 -6.37
CA LEU A 408 1.00 -36.90 -6.53
C LEU A 408 0.61 -35.66 -7.35
N LEU A 409 1.17 -34.50 -7.04
CA LEU A 409 0.89 -33.25 -7.78
C LEU A 409 1.28 -33.33 -9.27
N ARG A 410 2.25 -34.18 -9.64
CA ARG A 410 2.61 -34.43 -11.05
C ARG A 410 1.63 -35.34 -11.77
N THR A 411 0.93 -36.19 -11.07
CA THR A 411 0.11 -37.28 -11.65
C THR A 411 -1.39 -37.07 -11.53
N VAL A 412 -1.86 -36.40 -10.47
CA VAL A 412 -3.29 -36.19 -10.20
C VAL A 412 -3.74 -34.84 -10.77
N PRO A 413 -4.65 -34.83 -11.75
CA PRO A 413 -5.16 -33.58 -12.31
C PRO A 413 -6.17 -32.90 -11.36
N GLY A 414 -6.35 -31.58 -11.57
CA GLY A 414 -7.40 -30.81 -10.91
C GLY A 414 -7.13 -30.52 -9.43
N VAL A 415 -5.88 -30.55 -8.99
CA VAL A 415 -5.49 -30.21 -7.61
C VAL A 415 -5.27 -28.72 -7.46
N VAL A 416 -5.79 -28.13 -6.39
CA VAL A 416 -5.55 -26.78 -5.91
C VAL A 416 -5.00 -26.87 -4.47
N ILE A 417 -3.86 -26.27 -4.22
CA ILE A 417 -3.27 -26.23 -2.88
C ILE A 417 -3.91 -25.10 -2.08
N ILE A 418 -4.32 -25.39 -0.85
CA ILE A 418 -4.60 -24.39 0.18
C ILE A 418 -3.37 -24.34 1.10
N ALA A 419 -2.54 -23.33 0.90
CA ALA A 419 -1.29 -23.16 1.63
C ALA A 419 -1.56 -22.57 3.01
N GLN A 420 -1.30 -23.32 4.05
CA GLN A 420 -1.40 -22.92 5.44
C GLN A 420 -0.03 -22.91 6.12
N SER A 421 0.08 -22.24 7.27
CA SER A 421 1.31 -22.21 8.05
C SER A 421 1.03 -22.16 9.55
N ASN A 422 1.83 -22.90 10.32
CA ASN A 422 1.89 -22.82 11.77
C ASN A 422 3.19 -22.15 12.26
N HIS A 423 4.00 -21.65 11.35
CA HIS A 423 5.27 -21.02 11.66
C HIS A 423 5.07 -19.61 12.24
N GLN A 424 6.00 -19.11 13.07
CA GLN A 424 5.95 -17.75 13.60
C GLN A 424 5.95 -16.71 12.46
N ASN A 425 6.75 -16.93 11.43
CA ASN A 425 6.71 -16.18 10.16
C ASN A 425 5.93 -16.98 9.12
N ARG A 426 4.59 -16.93 9.20
CA ARG A 426 3.70 -17.66 8.29
C ARG A 426 3.91 -17.30 6.83
N LEU A 427 4.02 -16.01 6.56
CA LEU A 427 4.29 -15.50 5.22
C LEU A 427 5.58 -16.08 4.63
N GLY A 428 6.65 -16.15 5.41
CA GLY A 428 7.93 -16.73 4.96
C GLY A 428 7.80 -18.22 4.62
N GLU A 429 7.07 -19.00 5.44
CA GLU A 429 6.85 -20.43 5.18
C GLU A 429 5.96 -20.65 3.93
N GLN A 430 4.94 -19.82 3.74
CA GLN A 430 4.09 -19.87 2.55
C GLN A 430 4.85 -19.47 1.27
N ARG A 431 5.76 -18.47 1.34
CA ARG A 431 6.71 -18.17 0.26
C ARG A 431 7.55 -19.40 -0.08
N ALA A 432 8.14 -20.04 0.94
CA ALA A 432 8.98 -21.23 0.75
C ALA A 432 8.22 -22.36 0.05
N LEU A 433 6.96 -22.62 0.43
CA LEU A 433 6.11 -23.62 -0.22
C LEU A 433 5.98 -23.35 -1.73
N VAL A 434 5.65 -22.11 -2.10
CA VAL A 434 5.43 -21.79 -3.52
C VAL A 434 6.72 -21.76 -4.31
N HIS A 435 7.81 -21.27 -3.73
CA HIS A 435 9.13 -21.32 -4.37
C HIS A 435 9.59 -22.75 -4.59
N GLU A 436 9.36 -23.67 -3.64
CA GLU A 436 9.66 -25.10 -3.82
C GLU A 436 8.84 -25.71 -4.97
N LEU A 437 7.52 -25.42 -5.04
CA LEU A 437 6.70 -25.84 -6.18
C LEU A 437 7.26 -25.31 -7.50
N TRP A 438 7.77 -24.10 -7.50
CA TRP A 438 8.32 -23.45 -8.69
C TRP A 438 9.67 -24.05 -9.11
N CYS A 439 10.54 -24.34 -8.14
CA CYS A 439 11.80 -25.07 -8.39
C CYS A 439 11.55 -26.47 -9.00
N GLU A 440 10.48 -27.13 -8.56
CA GLU A 440 10.06 -28.46 -9.03
C GLU A 440 9.23 -28.43 -10.32
N GLU A 441 9.06 -27.25 -10.94
CA GLU A 441 8.23 -27.02 -12.14
C GLU A 441 6.76 -27.44 -11.98
N LEU A 442 6.29 -27.53 -10.73
CA LEU A 442 4.91 -27.87 -10.41
C LEU A 442 4.01 -26.64 -10.63
N ARG A 443 3.07 -26.72 -11.57
CA ARG A 443 2.16 -25.63 -11.95
C ARG A 443 0.83 -25.66 -11.20
N THR A 444 0.76 -26.34 -10.08
CA THR A 444 -0.43 -26.44 -9.23
C THR A 444 -0.81 -25.05 -8.71
N PRO A 445 -2.09 -24.61 -8.85
CA PRO A 445 -2.55 -23.33 -8.29
C PRO A 445 -2.50 -23.33 -6.77
N VAL A 446 -2.27 -22.15 -6.18
CA VAL A 446 -2.14 -21.99 -4.72
C VAL A 446 -3.07 -20.88 -4.23
N VAL A 447 -3.93 -21.23 -3.27
CA VAL A 447 -4.74 -20.31 -2.47
C VAL A 447 -4.09 -20.17 -1.10
N PHE A 448 -3.79 -18.95 -0.68
CA PHE A 448 -3.21 -18.73 0.65
C PHE A 448 -4.27 -18.68 1.73
N PHE A 449 -4.06 -19.45 2.79
CA PHE A 449 -4.92 -19.52 3.96
C PHE A 449 -4.28 -18.86 5.16
N GLU A 450 -5.04 -17.96 5.80
CA GLU A 450 -4.64 -17.34 7.07
C GLU A 450 -5.75 -17.44 8.11
N GLN A 451 -5.36 -17.80 9.32
CA GLN A 451 -6.26 -17.92 10.46
C GLN A 451 -5.96 -16.87 11.52
N TYR A 452 -7.03 -16.22 11.98
CA TYR A 452 -7.00 -15.23 13.06
C TYR A 452 -7.90 -15.66 14.21
N ARG A 453 -7.70 -15.04 15.38
CA ARG A 453 -8.53 -15.25 16.56
C ARG A 453 -8.91 -13.91 17.16
N MET A 454 -9.98 -13.31 16.64
CA MET A 454 -10.40 -11.94 16.93
C MET A 454 -11.90 -11.86 17.18
N GLY A 455 -12.30 -10.96 18.10
CA GLY A 455 -13.70 -10.62 18.36
C GLY A 455 -14.22 -9.51 17.45
N GLU A 456 -15.52 -9.24 17.55
CA GLU A 456 -16.19 -8.17 16.79
C GLU A 456 -15.51 -6.80 16.97
N GLY A 457 -15.02 -6.49 18.18
CA GLY A 457 -14.31 -5.24 18.50
C GLY A 457 -12.92 -5.11 17.86
N ASP A 458 -12.36 -6.20 17.33
CA ASP A 458 -11.01 -6.23 16.72
C ASP A 458 -11.03 -6.13 15.19
N LYS A 459 -12.12 -5.67 14.61
CA LYS A 459 -12.30 -5.57 13.14
C LYS A 459 -11.12 -4.89 12.45
N GLU A 460 -10.66 -3.74 12.96
CA GLU A 460 -9.52 -3.01 12.39
C GLU A 460 -8.24 -3.84 12.43
N ASN A 461 -7.96 -4.52 13.54
CA ASN A 461 -6.78 -5.39 13.67
C ASN A 461 -6.85 -6.55 12.67
N PHE A 462 -8.01 -7.19 12.51
CA PHE A 462 -8.20 -8.24 11.51
C PHE A 462 -7.87 -7.76 10.10
N GLN A 463 -8.39 -6.58 9.72
CA GLN A 463 -8.16 -6.00 8.40
C GLN A 463 -6.70 -5.65 8.16
N LEU A 464 -6.04 -5.01 9.14
CA LEU A 464 -4.63 -4.63 9.04
C LEU A 464 -3.71 -5.87 8.95
N TYR A 465 -3.96 -6.87 9.78
CA TYR A 465 -3.11 -8.05 9.86
C TYR A 465 -3.27 -8.95 8.63
N ALA A 466 -4.51 -9.17 8.19
CA ALA A 466 -4.77 -9.93 6.96
C ALA A 466 -4.16 -9.23 5.72
N ALA A 467 -4.26 -7.91 5.66
CA ALA A 467 -3.68 -7.12 4.57
C ALA A 467 -2.14 -7.18 4.57
N ALA A 468 -1.50 -7.11 5.75
CA ALA A 468 -0.05 -7.22 5.89
C ALA A 468 0.47 -8.62 5.57
N ASP A 469 -0.27 -9.68 5.93
CA ASP A 469 0.10 -11.06 5.63
C ASP A 469 0.02 -11.36 4.13
N MET A 470 -1.07 -10.94 3.49
CA MET A 470 -1.33 -11.28 2.09
C MET A 470 -0.60 -10.38 1.09
N GLY A 471 -0.31 -9.12 1.46
CA GLY A 471 0.23 -8.13 0.53
C GLY A 471 1.52 -8.58 -0.16
N ALA A 472 2.49 -9.08 0.60
CA ALA A 472 3.77 -9.52 0.05
C ALA A 472 3.61 -10.69 -0.93
N LEU A 473 2.80 -11.70 -0.58
CA LEU A 473 2.52 -12.87 -1.44
C LEU A 473 1.88 -12.47 -2.77
N MET A 474 1.04 -11.44 -2.74
CA MET A 474 0.37 -10.89 -3.92
C MET A 474 1.34 -10.13 -4.82
N PHE A 475 2.20 -9.28 -4.23
CA PHE A 475 3.18 -8.52 -5.00
C PHE A 475 4.30 -9.40 -5.57
N ASP A 476 4.60 -10.53 -4.93
CA ASP A 476 5.52 -11.54 -5.46
C ASP A 476 4.89 -12.36 -6.61
N GLY A 477 3.61 -12.18 -6.90
CA GLY A 477 2.90 -12.90 -7.95
C GLY A 477 2.67 -14.38 -7.66
N LEU A 478 2.61 -14.77 -6.39
CA LEU A 478 2.56 -16.17 -5.96
C LEU A 478 1.15 -16.71 -5.77
N THR A 479 0.12 -15.85 -5.75
CA THR A 479 -1.26 -16.21 -5.37
C THR A 479 -2.17 -16.49 -6.54
N ASP A 480 -3.01 -17.53 -6.39
CA ASP A 480 -4.19 -17.78 -7.23
C ASP A 480 -5.50 -17.61 -6.45
N GLY A 481 -5.43 -17.27 -5.16
CA GLY A 481 -6.58 -16.98 -4.33
C GLY A 481 -6.22 -16.70 -2.87
N ILE A 482 -7.24 -16.30 -2.12
CA ILE A 482 -7.16 -15.96 -0.71
C ILE A 482 -8.29 -16.65 0.07
N MET A 483 -7.95 -17.17 1.23
CA MET A 483 -8.89 -17.77 2.18
C MET A 483 -8.60 -17.23 3.58
N LEU A 484 -9.48 -16.39 4.11
CA LEU A 484 -9.38 -15.86 5.46
C LEU A 484 -10.33 -16.59 6.38
N PHE A 485 -9.85 -16.97 7.53
CA PHE A 485 -10.64 -17.59 8.59
C PHE A 485 -10.42 -16.86 9.90
N ASN A 486 -11.51 -16.52 10.58
CA ASN A 486 -11.45 -15.95 11.92
C ASN A 486 -12.22 -16.79 12.91
N GLN A 487 -11.52 -17.32 13.89
CA GLN A 487 -12.12 -18.01 15.02
C GLN A 487 -12.38 -17.00 16.14
N LYS A 488 -13.59 -16.97 16.69
CA LYS A 488 -13.89 -16.08 17.80
C LYS A 488 -13.12 -16.49 19.06
N PRO A 489 -12.61 -15.55 19.85
CA PRO A 489 -12.15 -15.83 21.21
C PRO A 489 -13.31 -16.29 22.09
N GLU A 490 -12.99 -17.07 23.11
CA GLU A 490 -13.98 -17.50 24.09
C GLU A 490 -14.62 -16.29 24.80
N GLY A 491 -15.94 -16.33 24.98
CA GLY A 491 -16.69 -15.24 25.63
C GLY A 491 -16.91 -13.98 24.79
N GLN A 492 -16.38 -13.90 23.56
CA GLN A 492 -16.57 -12.75 22.67
C GLN A 492 -17.60 -13.03 21.56
N ARG A 493 -18.16 -11.96 20.99
CA ARG A 493 -18.94 -12.05 19.76
C ARG A 493 -18.03 -12.33 18.57
N PRO A 494 -18.45 -13.16 17.61
CA PRO A 494 -17.67 -13.43 16.42
C PRO A 494 -17.57 -12.17 15.54
N LEU A 495 -16.46 -12.04 14.83
CA LEU A 495 -16.37 -11.09 13.73
C LEU A 495 -17.35 -11.52 12.62
N PRO A 496 -18.21 -10.62 12.11
CA PRO A 496 -19.16 -10.97 11.05
C PRO A 496 -18.48 -11.58 9.82
N LEU A 497 -19.09 -12.58 9.21
CA LEU A 497 -18.56 -13.27 8.02
C LEU A 497 -18.44 -12.31 6.85
N GLU A 498 -19.37 -11.37 6.73
CA GLU A 498 -19.37 -10.33 5.71
C GLU A 498 -18.13 -9.45 5.80
N VAL A 499 -17.62 -9.20 6.99
CA VAL A 499 -16.37 -8.45 7.22
C VAL A 499 -15.17 -9.25 6.73
N GLN A 500 -15.15 -10.57 6.97
CA GLN A 500 -14.05 -11.43 6.52
C GLN A 500 -13.99 -11.50 4.99
N ASP A 501 -15.13 -11.72 4.34
CA ASP A 501 -15.24 -11.78 2.87
C ASP A 501 -14.92 -10.42 2.24
N ALA A 502 -15.50 -9.33 2.77
CA ALA A 502 -15.23 -7.98 2.30
C ALA A 502 -13.74 -7.61 2.42
N THR A 503 -13.09 -8.04 3.51
CA THR A 503 -11.65 -7.82 3.70
C THR A 503 -10.83 -8.56 2.65
N ALA A 504 -11.16 -9.82 2.34
CA ALA A 504 -10.47 -10.59 1.30
C ALA A 504 -10.55 -9.91 -0.07
N PHE A 505 -11.75 -9.47 -0.48
CA PHE A 505 -11.92 -8.72 -1.74
C PHE A 505 -11.20 -7.37 -1.72
N ALA A 506 -11.24 -6.64 -0.61
CA ALA A 506 -10.55 -5.35 -0.47
C ALA A 506 -9.02 -5.49 -0.56
N ILE A 507 -8.45 -6.57 -0.01
CA ILE A 507 -7.02 -6.88 -0.13
C ILE A 507 -6.64 -7.14 -1.60
N LEU A 508 -7.41 -7.97 -2.32
CA LEU A 508 -7.19 -8.24 -3.74
C LEU A 508 -7.27 -6.96 -4.58
N GLN A 509 -8.23 -6.07 -4.26
CA GLN A 509 -8.37 -4.80 -4.95
C GLN A 509 -7.23 -3.83 -4.62
N ALA A 510 -6.81 -3.76 -3.36
CA ALA A 510 -5.68 -2.95 -2.93
C ALA A 510 -4.35 -3.40 -3.58
N ALA A 511 -4.19 -4.70 -3.82
CA ALA A 511 -3.07 -5.29 -4.56
C ALA A 511 -3.23 -5.22 -6.10
N ARG A 512 -4.31 -4.63 -6.61
CA ARG A 512 -4.61 -4.52 -8.05
C ARG A 512 -4.76 -5.85 -8.79
N LEU A 513 -5.18 -6.92 -8.11
CA LEU A 513 -5.34 -8.25 -8.67
C LEU A 513 -6.79 -8.55 -9.09
N ARG A 514 -7.77 -7.97 -8.40
CA ARG A 514 -9.21 -8.14 -8.70
C ARG A 514 -9.98 -6.91 -8.26
N THR A 515 -10.71 -6.28 -9.17
CA THR A 515 -11.56 -5.11 -8.89
C THR A 515 -13.01 -5.54 -8.72
N THR A 516 -13.63 -5.18 -7.60
CA THR A 516 -15.01 -5.58 -7.27
C THR A 516 -15.93 -4.42 -6.93
N LYS A 517 -15.37 -3.23 -6.65
CA LYS A 517 -16.11 -2.00 -6.32
C LYS A 517 -15.43 -0.79 -6.96
N THR A 518 -16.07 0.39 -6.88
CA THR A 518 -15.45 1.66 -7.25
C THR A 518 -14.21 1.90 -6.38
N GLU A 519 -13.08 2.26 -6.99
CA GLU A 519 -11.87 2.66 -6.28
C GLU A 519 -11.84 4.17 -6.13
N TYR A 520 -11.55 4.64 -4.91
CA TYR A 520 -11.36 6.07 -4.63
C TYR A 520 -9.90 6.33 -4.29
N ILE A 521 -9.27 7.19 -5.10
CA ILE A 521 -7.90 7.65 -4.89
C ILE A 521 -8.03 9.04 -4.27
N SER A 522 -8.08 9.12 -2.94
CA SER A 522 -8.29 10.39 -2.24
C SER A 522 -7.11 10.77 -1.35
N CYS A 523 -6.70 12.03 -1.42
CA CYS A 523 -5.60 12.51 -0.61
C CYS A 523 -6.02 12.69 0.87
N PRO A 524 -5.06 12.58 1.83
CA PRO A 524 -5.36 12.73 3.25
C PRO A 524 -5.68 14.17 3.68
N GLY A 525 -5.51 15.14 2.77
CA GLY A 525 -5.52 16.55 3.11
C GLY A 525 -4.20 17.02 3.71
N CYS A 526 -3.95 18.31 3.61
CA CYS A 526 -2.83 19.03 4.22
C CYS A 526 -3.13 20.52 4.21
N GLY A 527 -2.22 21.38 4.68
CA GLY A 527 -2.38 22.83 4.64
C GLY A 527 -2.60 23.46 3.25
N ARG A 528 -2.52 22.65 2.18
CA ARG A 528 -2.81 23.04 0.79
C ARG A 528 -4.24 22.74 0.34
N THR A 529 -5.05 22.07 1.14
CA THR A 529 -6.42 21.68 0.78
C THR A 529 -7.30 22.92 0.62
N LEU A 530 -8.05 22.98 -0.49
CA LEU A 530 -8.75 24.21 -0.94
C LEU A 530 -10.27 24.19 -0.69
N TYR A 531 -10.81 23.07 -0.19
CA TYR A 531 -12.23 22.85 0.05
C TYR A 531 -12.48 21.82 1.17
N ASP A 532 -13.71 21.60 1.58
CA ASP A 532 -14.07 20.51 2.51
C ASP A 532 -13.88 19.15 1.84
N LEU A 533 -12.69 18.59 2.01
CA LEU A 533 -12.30 17.33 1.39
C LEU A 533 -13.08 16.12 1.95
N PRO A 534 -13.21 15.92 3.28
CA PRO A 534 -13.95 14.77 3.81
C PRO A 534 -15.43 14.77 3.40
N GLY A 535 -16.11 15.90 3.52
CA GLY A 535 -17.51 16.02 3.10
C GLY A 535 -17.70 15.76 1.60
N THR A 536 -16.77 16.23 0.77
CA THR A 536 -16.80 15.99 -0.69
C THR A 536 -16.56 14.51 -1.02
N ILE A 537 -15.61 13.84 -0.36
CA ILE A 537 -15.37 12.40 -0.51
C ILE A 537 -16.63 11.62 -0.19
N ALA A 538 -17.29 11.93 0.94
CA ALA A 538 -18.53 11.27 1.36
C ALA A 538 -19.65 11.43 0.32
N ARG A 539 -19.84 12.64 -0.25
CA ARG A 539 -20.85 12.92 -1.29
C ARG A 539 -20.57 12.14 -2.58
N ILE A 540 -19.32 12.15 -3.07
CA ILE A 540 -18.94 11.43 -4.28
C ILE A 540 -19.11 9.93 -4.08
N LYS A 541 -18.68 9.38 -2.94
CA LYS A 541 -18.85 7.96 -2.62
C LYS A 541 -20.33 7.55 -2.59
N ALA A 542 -21.17 8.32 -1.91
CA ALA A 542 -22.61 8.03 -1.84
C ALA A 542 -23.26 7.97 -3.24
N ALA A 543 -22.81 8.83 -4.14
CA ALA A 543 -23.37 8.91 -5.50
C ALA A 543 -22.80 7.88 -6.48
N THR A 544 -21.59 7.34 -6.24
CA THR A 544 -20.86 6.51 -7.23
C THR A 544 -20.52 5.10 -6.76
N ALA A 545 -20.82 4.72 -5.50
CA ALA A 545 -20.46 3.40 -4.95
C ALA A 545 -21.01 2.20 -5.75
N HIS A 546 -22.12 2.39 -6.47
CA HIS A 546 -22.72 1.37 -7.33
C HIS A 546 -22.00 1.19 -8.69
N LEU A 547 -21.08 2.09 -9.06
CA LEU A 547 -20.38 2.11 -10.34
C LEU A 547 -19.13 1.23 -10.28
N LYS A 548 -19.32 -0.09 -10.23
CA LYS A 548 -18.23 -1.06 -10.12
C LYS A 548 -17.20 -0.90 -11.24
N GLY A 549 -15.93 -1.03 -10.89
CA GLY A 549 -14.81 -0.99 -11.82
C GLY A 549 -14.26 0.40 -12.13
N LEU A 550 -14.95 1.47 -11.75
CA LEU A 550 -14.44 2.84 -11.91
C LEU A 550 -13.39 3.20 -10.86
N LYS A 551 -12.47 4.08 -11.25
CA LYS A 551 -11.48 4.72 -10.37
C LYS A 551 -11.71 6.23 -10.38
N ILE A 552 -11.96 6.81 -9.22
CA ILE A 552 -12.25 8.23 -9.06
C ILE A 552 -11.19 8.87 -8.17
N GLY A 553 -10.45 9.84 -8.72
CA GLY A 553 -9.47 10.65 -8.00
C GLY A 553 -10.13 11.84 -7.32
N ILE A 554 -9.87 12.05 -6.01
CA ILE A 554 -10.41 13.19 -5.24
C ILE A 554 -9.25 13.88 -4.53
N MET A 555 -8.79 15.03 -5.08
CA MET A 555 -7.55 15.69 -4.69
C MET A 555 -7.80 17.08 -4.13
N GLY A 556 -7.25 17.36 -2.96
CA GLY A 556 -7.39 18.67 -2.29
C GLY A 556 -6.72 19.83 -3.04
N CYS A 557 -5.70 19.58 -3.86
CA CYS A 557 -4.97 20.61 -4.63
C CYS A 557 -4.26 20.02 -5.86
N ILE A 558 -3.73 20.91 -6.71
CA ILE A 558 -3.04 20.55 -7.97
C ILE A 558 -1.58 20.10 -7.78
N VAL A 559 -0.98 20.21 -6.61
CA VAL A 559 0.48 20.01 -6.42
C VAL A 559 0.92 18.61 -6.82
N ASN A 560 0.29 17.57 -6.26
CA ASN A 560 0.54 16.18 -6.64
C ASN A 560 -0.70 15.54 -7.29
N GLY A 561 -1.88 16.17 -7.11
CA GLY A 561 -3.18 15.59 -7.44
C GLY A 561 -3.27 14.99 -8.84
N PRO A 562 -3.04 15.76 -9.91
CA PRO A 562 -3.17 15.24 -11.28
C PRO A 562 -2.26 14.05 -11.58
N GLY A 563 -1.06 14.01 -10.98
CA GLY A 563 -0.13 12.90 -11.15
C GLY A 563 -0.51 11.66 -10.34
N GLU A 564 -0.91 11.83 -9.07
CA GLU A 564 -1.28 10.71 -8.20
C GLU A 564 -2.58 10.01 -8.63
N MET A 565 -3.46 10.73 -9.33
CA MET A 565 -4.66 10.16 -9.92
C MET A 565 -4.52 9.80 -11.40
N ALA A 566 -3.30 9.72 -11.93
CA ALA A 566 -3.05 9.55 -13.37
C ALA A 566 -3.63 8.25 -13.95
N ASP A 567 -3.90 7.24 -13.11
CA ASP A 567 -4.58 5.99 -13.44
C ASP A 567 -6.08 5.98 -13.06
N ALA A 568 -6.63 7.12 -12.61
CA ALA A 568 -8.06 7.25 -12.39
C ALA A 568 -8.81 7.51 -13.71
N ASP A 569 -10.04 7.01 -13.80
CA ASP A 569 -10.92 7.27 -14.94
C ASP A 569 -11.43 8.72 -14.90
N TYR A 570 -11.75 9.21 -13.70
CA TYR A 570 -12.22 10.57 -13.46
C TYR A 570 -11.48 11.21 -12.28
N GLY A 571 -11.34 12.53 -12.31
CA GLY A 571 -10.68 13.29 -11.27
C GLY A 571 -11.45 14.55 -10.85
N TYR A 572 -11.48 14.76 -9.54
CA TYR A 572 -11.98 15.98 -8.87
C TYR A 572 -10.83 16.64 -8.12
N VAL A 573 -10.34 17.78 -8.60
CA VAL A 573 -9.07 18.38 -8.13
C VAL A 573 -9.29 19.83 -7.71
N GLY A 574 -8.93 20.18 -6.48
CA GLY A 574 -8.94 21.57 -6.00
C GLY A 574 -8.04 22.46 -6.85
N ALA A 575 -8.61 23.52 -7.44
CA ALA A 575 -7.91 24.45 -8.35
C ALA A 575 -7.61 25.80 -7.67
N ALA A 576 -8.57 26.34 -6.93
CA ALA A 576 -8.45 27.52 -6.10
C ALA A 576 -9.43 27.42 -4.94
N ARG A 577 -9.38 28.36 -3.99
CA ARG A 577 -10.32 28.37 -2.86
C ARG A 577 -11.77 28.42 -3.35
N GLY A 578 -12.57 27.40 -3.00
CA GLY A 578 -13.97 27.24 -3.44
C GLY A 578 -14.13 26.87 -4.90
N LYS A 579 -13.05 26.47 -5.61
CA LYS A 579 -13.08 26.07 -7.01
C LYS A 579 -12.31 24.78 -7.25
N VAL A 580 -12.83 23.94 -8.15
CA VAL A 580 -12.22 22.68 -8.56
C VAL A 580 -12.14 22.56 -10.07
N SER A 581 -11.34 21.63 -10.54
CA SER A 581 -11.27 21.22 -11.95
C SER A 581 -11.61 19.75 -12.07
N LEU A 582 -12.33 19.36 -13.11
CA LEU A 582 -12.68 17.98 -13.43
C LEU A 582 -11.76 17.42 -14.51
N TYR A 583 -11.42 16.15 -14.34
CA TYR A 583 -10.53 15.43 -15.24
C TYR A 583 -11.20 14.15 -15.76
N ARG A 584 -10.87 13.80 -17.00
CA ARG A 584 -11.07 12.48 -17.59
C ARG A 584 -9.70 11.86 -17.83
N GLY A 585 -9.35 10.84 -17.06
CA GLY A 585 -7.97 10.36 -17.03
C GLY A 585 -6.99 11.51 -16.70
N LYS A 586 -6.01 11.73 -17.56
CA LYS A 586 -4.99 12.80 -17.40
C LYS A 586 -5.43 14.16 -17.98
N VAL A 587 -6.58 14.24 -18.63
CA VAL A 587 -7.02 15.45 -19.34
C VAL A 587 -7.99 16.26 -18.49
N CYS A 588 -7.65 17.53 -18.25
CA CYS A 588 -8.57 18.46 -17.59
C CYS A 588 -9.69 18.86 -18.57
N VAL A 589 -10.94 18.46 -18.27
CA VAL A 589 -12.09 18.68 -19.15
C VAL A 589 -12.87 19.93 -18.79
N GLU A 590 -12.90 20.34 -17.52
CA GLU A 590 -13.54 21.57 -17.08
C GLU A 590 -12.76 22.21 -15.92
N LYS A 591 -12.58 23.53 -15.95
CA LYS A 591 -11.75 24.27 -14.99
C LYS A 591 -12.57 25.25 -14.16
N ASN A 592 -12.13 25.49 -12.92
CA ASN A 592 -12.62 26.55 -12.06
C ASN A 592 -14.14 26.47 -11.75
N ILE A 593 -14.67 25.25 -11.63
CA ILE A 593 -16.06 25.00 -11.28
C ILE A 593 -16.26 25.34 -9.78
N PRO A 594 -17.35 26.01 -9.39
CA PRO A 594 -17.72 26.16 -7.98
C PRO A 594 -17.88 24.80 -7.29
N THR A 595 -17.42 24.69 -6.04
CA THR A 595 -17.45 23.41 -5.29
C THR A 595 -18.84 22.86 -5.03
N ASP A 596 -19.85 23.71 -5.00
CA ASP A 596 -21.28 23.36 -4.83
C ASP A 596 -21.87 22.68 -6.07
N GLU A 597 -21.40 23.02 -7.28
CA GLU A 597 -21.85 22.43 -8.55
C GLU A 597 -20.99 21.23 -9.00
N ALA A 598 -19.77 21.12 -8.50
CA ALA A 598 -18.75 20.28 -9.10
C ALA A 598 -19.00 18.77 -8.93
N VAL A 599 -19.69 18.33 -7.88
CA VAL A 599 -20.05 16.91 -7.72
C VAL A 599 -21.11 16.52 -8.75
N ASP A 600 -22.12 17.35 -8.96
CA ASP A 600 -23.19 17.08 -9.94
C ASP A 600 -22.60 17.03 -11.36
N LYS A 601 -21.70 17.96 -11.71
CA LYS A 601 -20.98 17.95 -12.99
C LYS A 601 -20.07 16.74 -13.17
N LEU A 602 -19.45 16.23 -12.10
CA LEU A 602 -18.70 14.98 -12.16
C LEU A 602 -19.62 13.80 -12.52
N LEU A 603 -20.81 13.73 -11.91
CA LEU A 603 -21.79 12.69 -12.18
C LEU A 603 -22.31 12.78 -13.62
N GLU A 604 -22.65 13.98 -14.10
CA GLU A 604 -23.04 14.20 -15.51
C GLU A 604 -21.96 13.75 -16.50
N LEU A 605 -20.67 14.03 -16.19
CA LEU A 605 -19.55 13.58 -17.00
C LEU A 605 -19.46 12.06 -17.07
N ILE A 606 -19.60 11.37 -15.93
CA ILE A 606 -19.58 9.90 -15.83
C ILE A 606 -20.76 9.29 -16.61
N GLU A 607 -21.97 9.81 -16.43
CA GLU A 607 -23.18 9.33 -17.11
C GLU A 607 -23.10 9.50 -18.63
N LYS A 608 -22.63 10.67 -19.09
CA LYS A 608 -22.43 10.96 -20.52
C LYS A 608 -21.48 9.96 -21.18
N ASP A 609 -20.38 9.64 -20.51
CA ASP A 609 -19.39 8.71 -21.08
C ASP A 609 -19.93 7.28 -21.09
N ARG A 610 -20.68 6.86 -20.07
CA ARG A 610 -21.31 5.53 -20.01
C ARG A 610 -22.42 5.35 -21.04
N SER A 611 -23.12 6.45 -21.39
CA SER A 611 -24.15 6.42 -22.42
C SER A 611 -23.57 6.32 -23.83
N ASN A 612 -22.30 6.68 -24.01
CA ASN A 612 -21.57 6.65 -25.27
C ASN A 612 -20.69 5.39 -25.45
N SER A 613 -20.60 4.53 -24.42
CA SER A 613 -19.85 3.26 -24.40
C SER A 613 -20.79 2.07 -24.59
#